data_8adff09ef6ba059788645547276b8524
#
_entry.id   8adff09ef6ba059788645547276b8524
#
_cell.length_a   1.000
_cell.length_b   1.000
_cell.length_c   1.000
_cell.angle_alpha   90.00
_cell.angle_beta   90.00
_cell.angle_gamma   90.00
#
_symmetry.space_group_name_H-M   'P 1'
#
loop_
_entity.id
_entity.type
_entity.pdbx_description
1 polymer ?
#
loop_
_entity_poly.entity_id
_entity_poly.type
_entity_poly.pdbx_seq_one_letter_code
_entity_poly.pdbx_strand_id
1 'polypeptide(L)'
;MARVETVRIEGLAQLDRALRELPDRVANRGLRASVYAGAKVIRDEARAQAPKAAQSLGSKQPPPGTLKRSVIMKQIPELSSLTRQTFFVTVRHGKKFRKQGKKGNLSQDAWYWRFVEFGTRKMRARPFLRPALEAKRREAVQAMKDRLSERIEQEAKNLYRK
;
A
#
# COMPACT_ATOMS: atom_id res chain seq x y z
N MET A 1 15.32 -0.40 20.97
CA MET A 1 15.57 -1.33 19.86
C MET A 1 14.28 -2.04 19.53
N ALA A 2 13.69 -1.79 18.36
CA ALA A 2 12.44 -2.44 17.94
C ALA A 2 12.76 -3.87 17.48
N ARG A 3 12.20 -4.88 18.17
CA ARG A 3 12.26 -6.27 17.73
C ARG A 3 11.51 -6.40 16.41
N VAL A 4 12.22 -6.80 15.37
CA VAL A 4 11.60 -7.22 14.11
C VAL A 4 11.04 -8.62 14.35
N GLU A 5 9.74 -8.73 14.60
CA GLU A 5 9.06 -10.04 14.65
C GLU A 5 9.04 -10.63 13.24
N THR A 6 9.80 -11.69 13.05
CA THR A 6 9.79 -12.48 11.83
C THR A 6 8.51 -13.31 11.77
N VAL A 7 7.61 -12.98 10.87
CA VAL A 7 6.38 -13.75 10.66
C VAL A 7 6.73 -14.99 9.83
N ARG A 8 6.70 -16.18 10.44
CA ARG A 8 6.74 -17.45 9.71
C ARG A 8 5.41 -17.68 8.99
N ILE A 9 5.47 -17.83 7.69
CA ILE A 9 4.31 -18.11 6.84
C ILE A 9 4.45 -19.52 6.31
N GLU A 10 3.56 -20.43 6.70
CA GLU A 10 3.56 -21.82 6.22
C GLU A 10 3.09 -21.89 4.76
N GLY A 11 3.63 -22.85 4.01
CA GLY A 11 3.28 -23.07 2.60
C GLY A 11 4.09 -22.26 1.58
N LEU A 12 5.00 -21.37 2.01
CA LEU A 12 5.84 -20.61 1.08
C LEU A 12 6.82 -21.45 0.28
N ALA A 13 7.31 -22.56 0.85
CA ALA A 13 8.25 -23.45 0.16
C ALA A 13 7.59 -24.20 -1.02
N GLN A 14 6.32 -24.60 -0.89
CA GLN A 14 5.57 -25.22 -1.98
C GLN A 14 5.29 -24.21 -3.09
N LEU A 15 4.97 -22.99 -2.72
CA LEU A 15 4.73 -21.88 -3.63
C LEU A 15 6.00 -21.46 -4.38
N ASP A 16 7.16 -21.45 -3.71
CA ASP A 16 8.45 -21.14 -4.34
C ASP A 16 8.80 -22.19 -5.43
N ARG A 17 8.56 -23.49 -5.16
CA ARG A 17 8.77 -24.55 -6.16
C ARG A 17 7.87 -24.36 -7.39
N ALA A 18 6.57 -24.12 -7.17
CA ALA A 18 5.64 -23.90 -8.26
C ALA A 18 6.00 -22.65 -9.09
N LEU A 19 6.51 -21.59 -8.47
CA LEU A 19 6.97 -20.39 -9.15
C LEU A 19 8.24 -20.62 -10.01
N ARG A 20 9.13 -21.48 -9.56
CA ARG A 20 10.37 -21.80 -10.32
C ARG A 20 10.11 -22.60 -11.59
N GLU A 21 9.00 -23.31 -11.67
CA GLU A 21 8.59 -24.09 -12.85
C GLU A 21 7.90 -23.22 -13.91
N LEU A 22 7.49 -21.98 -13.57
CA LEU A 22 6.84 -21.06 -14.50
C LEU A 22 7.86 -20.20 -15.27
N PRO A 23 7.57 -19.85 -16.54
CA PRO A 23 8.36 -18.86 -17.26
C PRO A 23 8.50 -17.56 -16.47
N ASP A 24 9.70 -16.99 -16.40
CA ASP A 24 10.04 -15.80 -15.59
C ASP A 24 9.05 -14.66 -15.72
N ARG A 25 8.54 -14.41 -16.93
CA ARG A 25 7.56 -13.34 -17.18
C ARG A 25 6.22 -13.60 -16.49
N VAL A 26 5.80 -14.85 -16.41
CA VAL A 26 4.54 -15.27 -15.78
C VAL A 26 4.68 -15.21 -14.27
N ALA A 27 5.76 -15.75 -13.72
CA ALA A 27 6.09 -15.68 -12.31
C ALA A 27 6.15 -14.24 -11.81
N ASN A 28 6.80 -13.33 -12.55
CA ASN A 28 6.91 -11.93 -12.21
C ASN A 28 5.53 -11.22 -12.20
N ARG A 29 4.69 -11.47 -13.21
CA ARG A 29 3.33 -10.89 -13.27
C ARG A 29 2.46 -11.39 -12.13
N GLY A 30 2.53 -12.68 -11.81
CA GLY A 30 1.81 -13.30 -10.70
C GLY A 30 2.24 -12.72 -9.36
N LEU A 31 3.56 -12.65 -9.12
CA LEU A 31 4.12 -12.07 -7.90
C LEU A 31 3.76 -10.61 -7.73
N ARG A 32 3.85 -9.82 -8.79
CA ARG A 32 3.45 -8.41 -8.77
C ARG A 32 1.97 -8.23 -8.42
N ALA A 33 1.08 -9.02 -9.04
CA ALA A 33 -0.35 -8.97 -8.77
C ALA A 33 -0.68 -9.38 -7.34
N SER A 34 0.02 -10.36 -6.81
CA SER A 34 -0.09 -10.84 -5.44
C SER A 34 0.29 -9.74 -4.43
N VAL A 35 1.51 -9.19 -4.54
CA VAL A 35 1.97 -8.13 -3.62
C VAL A 35 1.10 -6.86 -3.72
N TYR A 36 0.60 -6.56 -4.93
CA TYR A 36 -0.39 -5.49 -5.11
C TYR A 36 -1.68 -5.75 -4.32
N ALA A 37 -2.21 -6.98 -4.31
CA ALA A 37 -3.41 -7.33 -3.57
C ALA A 37 -3.23 -7.12 -2.06
N GLY A 38 -2.11 -7.58 -1.49
CA GLY A 38 -1.80 -7.34 -0.08
C GLY A 38 -1.59 -5.87 0.26
N ALA A 39 -0.86 -5.13 -0.58
CA ALA A 39 -0.66 -3.70 -0.38
C ALA A 39 -1.98 -2.91 -0.46
N LYS A 40 -2.94 -3.38 -1.28
CA LYS A 40 -4.29 -2.81 -1.37
C LYS A 40 -5.03 -2.90 -0.04
N VAL A 41 -5.00 -4.06 0.62
CA VAL A 41 -5.65 -4.28 1.93
C VAL A 41 -5.10 -3.28 2.96
N ILE A 42 -3.78 -3.15 3.06
CA ILE A 42 -3.13 -2.23 4.00
C ILE A 42 -3.47 -0.77 3.66
N ARG A 43 -3.44 -0.40 2.37
CA ARG A 43 -3.80 0.95 1.92
C ARG A 43 -5.23 1.31 2.30
N ASP A 44 -6.17 0.40 2.10
CA ASP A 44 -7.59 0.66 2.33
C ASP A 44 -7.87 0.81 3.83
N GLU A 45 -7.21 0.03 4.67
CA GLU A 45 -7.25 0.19 6.12
C GLU A 45 -6.62 1.52 6.56
N ALA A 46 -5.45 1.87 6.04
CA ALA A 46 -4.80 3.16 6.33
C ALA A 46 -5.68 4.35 5.92
N ARG A 47 -6.45 4.20 4.84
CA ARG A 47 -7.47 5.19 4.44
C ARG A 47 -8.64 5.25 5.40
N ALA A 48 -9.07 4.12 5.94
CA ALA A 48 -10.16 4.06 6.91
C ALA A 48 -9.75 4.74 8.23
N GLN A 49 -8.55 4.47 8.69
CA GLN A 49 -7.99 5.02 9.94
C GLN A 49 -7.48 6.47 9.81
N ALA A 50 -7.25 6.96 8.57
CA ALA A 50 -6.72 8.31 8.37
C ALA A 50 -7.61 9.39 9.00
N PRO A 51 -7.09 10.21 9.93
CA PRO A 51 -7.88 11.25 10.59
C PRO A 51 -8.46 12.26 9.60
N LYS A 52 -9.72 12.63 9.81
CA LYS A 52 -10.39 13.70 9.07
C LYS A 52 -10.40 14.95 9.94
N ALA A 53 -10.06 16.10 9.37
CA ALA A 53 -10.32 17.36 10.03
C ALA A 53 -11.83 17.56 10.14
N ALA A 54 -12.29 18.03 11.30
CA ALA A 54 -13.72 18.25 11.54
C ALA A 54 -14.29 19.37 10.64
N GLN A 55 -13.47 20.38 10.35
CA GLN A 55 -13.83 21.52 9.50
C GLN A 55 -12.60 21.98 8.69
N SER A 56 -12.85 22.69 7.59
CA SER A 56 -11.80 23.42 6.88
C SER A 56 -11.39 24.63 7.71
N LEU A 57 -10.14 24.65 8.16
CA LEU A 57 -9.58 25.72 9.00
C LEU A 57 -9.17 26.98 8.21
N GLY A 58 -9.82 27.24 7.07
CA GLY A 58 -9.57 28.41 6.22
C GLY A 58 -9.12 28.08 4.81
N SER A 59 -9.11 29.08 3.92
CA SER A 59 -8.83 28.95 2.49
C SER A 59 -7.42 28.46 2.13
N LYS A 60 -6.48 28.55 3.07
CA LYS A 60 -5.09 28.11 2.86
C LYS A 60 -4.82 26.66 3.29
N GLN A 61 -5.78 25.99 3.91
CA GLN A 61 -5.62 24.64 4.40
C GLN A 61 -6.29 23.59 3.49
N PRO A 62 -5.74 22.37 3.41
CA PRO A 62 -6.35 21.31 2.63
C PRO A 62 -7.76 20.97 3.14
N PRO A 63 -8.70 20.67 2.24
CA PRO A 63 -10.08 20.33 2.63
C PRO A 63 -10.13 19.03 3.45
N PRO A 64 -11.16 18.84 4.29
CA PRO A 64 -11.37 17.62 5.05
C PRO A 64 -11.28 16.37 4.18
N GLY A 65 -10.61 15.32 4.69
CA GLY A 65 -10.41 14.07 3.96
C GLY A 65 -9.29 14.09 2.91
N THR A 66 -8.54 15.17 2.77
CA THR A 66 -7.36 15.22 1.87
C THR A 66 -6.34 14.15 2.24
N LEU A 67 -6.06 13.94 3.52
CA LEU A 67 -5.15 12.90 4.00
C LEU A 67 -5.62 11.52 3.54
N LYS A 68 -6.87 11.16 3.79
CA LYS A 68 -7.46 9.88 3.35
C LYS A 68 -7.31 9.67 1.84
N ARG A 69 -7.62 10.69 1.02
CA ARG A 69 -7.50 10.61 -0.45
C ARG A 69 -6.05 10.54 -0.93
N SER A 70 -5.11 11.04 -0.13
CA SER A 70 -3.69 11.07 -0.45
C SER A 70 -2.94 9.79 -0.08
N VAL A 71 -3.54 8.89 0.68
CA VAL A 71 -2.95 7.56 0.92
C VAL A 71 -2.97 6.77 -0.38
N ILE A 72 -1.79 6.39 -0.86
CA ILE A 72 -1.57 5.66 -2.11
C ILE A 72 -0.70 4.44 -1.88
N MET A 73 -0.71 3.53 -2.81
CA MET A 73 0.33 2.51 -2.94
C MET A 73 1.10 2.74 -4.25
N LYS A 74 2.40 2.51 -4.22
CA LYS A 74 3.30 2.67 -5.35
C LYS A 74 4.27 1.51 -5.41
N GLN A 75 4.41 0.89 -6.58
CA GLN A 75 5.50 -0.03 -6.84
C GLN A 75 6.81 0.75 -6.89
N ILE A 76 7.87 0.17 -6.35
CA ILE A 76 9.22 0.71 -6.39
C ILE A 76 10.05 -0.17 -7.31
N PRO A 77 10.22 0.22 -8.60
CA PRO A 77 10.94 -0.58 -9.58
C PRO A 77 12.38 -0.84 -9.16
N GLU A 78 13.04 0.14 -8.55
CA GLU A 78 14.44 0.08 -8.12
C GLU A 78 14.69 -0.99 -7.03
N LEU A 79 13.65 -1.33 -6.26
CA LEU A 79 13.68 -2.37 -5.23
C LEU A 79 12.96 -3.66 -5.66
N SER A 80 12.52 -3.73 -6.91
CA SER A 80 11.82 -4.87 -7.48
C SER A 80 12.71 -5.61 -8.47
N SER A 81 12.57 -6.94 -8.51
CA SER A 81 13.26 -7.84 -9.46
C SER A 81 12.29 -8.91 -9.95
N LEU A 82 12.77 -9.86 -10.75
CA LEU A 82 11.98 -11.01 -11.23
C LEU A 82 11.40 -11.83 -10.08
N THR A 83 12.17 -11.99 -8.99
CA THR A 83 11.82 -12.80 -7.82
C THR A 83 11.37 -11.98 -6.61
N ARG A 84 11.42 -10.66 -6.70
CA ARG A 84 11.06 -9.77 -5.59
C ARG A 84 10.27 -8.58 -6.09
N GLN A 85 9.11 -8.35 -5.48
CA GLN A 85 8.28 -7.17 -5.78
C GLN A 85 8.11 -6.31 -4.54
N THR A 86 8.30 -5.02 -4.68
CA THR A 86 8.22 -4.06 -3.58
C THR A 86 7.16 -3.01 -3.87
N PHE A 87 6.22 -2.86 -2.93
CA PHE A 87 5.21 -1.81 -2.93
C PHE A 87 5.27 -1.02 -1.64
N PHE A 88 5.21 0.29 -1.74
CA PHE A 88 5.07 1.17 -0.60
C PHE A 88 3.63 1.65 -0.47
N VAL A 89 3.09 1.55 0.74
CA VAL A 89 1.88 2.28 1.12
C VAL A 89 2.35 3.57 1.79
N THR A 90 2.01 4.70 1.19
CA THR A 90 2.52 6.01 1.59
C THR A 90 1.50 7.11 1.33
N VAL A 91 1.81 8.33 1.75
CA VAL A 91 0.99 9.51 1.49
C VAL A 91 1.59 10.35 0.38
N ARG A 92 0.80 10.60 -0.65
CA ARG A 92 1.15 11.49 -1.76
C ARG A 92 1.20 12.93 -1.27
N HIS A 93 2.32 13.59 -1.46
CA HIS A 93 2.55 14.98 -1.06
C HIS A 93 3.51 15.69 -2.02
N GLY A 94 3.61 17.00 -1.92
CA GLY A 94 4.53 17.84 -2.67
C GLY A 94 3.86 18.86 -3.59
N LYS A 95 4.64 19.81 -4.09
CA LYS A 95 4.17 20.98 -4.86
C LYS A 95 3.26 20.64 -6.05
N LYS A 96 3.52 19.55 -6.76
CA LYS A 96 2.72 19.10 -7.91
C LYS A 96 1.27 18.71 -7.58
N PHE A 97 0.96 18.50 -6.30
CA PHE A 97 -0.38 18.16 -5.82
C PHE A 97 -1.11 19.35 -5.18
N ARG A 98 -0.46 20.51 -5.15
CA ARG A 98 -1.07 21.78 -4.76
C ARG A 98 -1.83 22.35 -5.95
N LYS A 99 -2.95 21.72 -6.33
CA LYS A 99 -3.81 22.31 -7.35
C LYS A 99 -4.56 23.48 -6.74
N GLN A 100 -4.38 24.66 -7.33
CA GLN A 100 -5.24 25.80 -7.08
C GLN A 100 -6.55 25.54 -7.84
N GLY A 101 -7.65 25.42 -7.12
CA GLY A 101 -8.99 25.36 -7.72
C GLY A 101 -9.35 26.68 -8.38
N LYS A 102 -10.19 26.66 -9.43
CA LYS A 102 -10.65 27.85 -10.16
C LYS A 102 -11.42 28.87 -9.29
N LYS A 103 -11.91 28.46 -8.13
CA LYS A 103 -12.51 29.31 -7.11
C LYS A 103 -12.10 28.77 -5.73
N GLY A 104 -11.24 29.51 -4.98
CA GLY A 104 -10.99 29.28 -3.58
C GLY A 104 -9.86 28.33 -3.18
N ASN A 105 -8.84 28.14 -4.01
CA ASN A 105 -7.48 27.71 -3.60
C ASN A 105 -7.36 26.57 -2.58
N LEU A 106 -8.14 25.50 -2.72
CA LEU A 106 -8.02 24.36 -1.83
C LEU A 106 -6.84 23.49 -2.29
N SER A 107 -5.74 23.54 -1.54
CA SER A 107 -4.60 22.67 -1.77
C SER A 107 -4.98 21.20 -1.50
N GLN A 108 -4.67 20.31 -2.44
CA GLN A 108 -4.85 18.86 -2.26
C GLN A 108 -3.57 18.18 -1.77
N ASP A 109 -2.61 18.95 -1.26
CA ASP A 109 -1.35 18.47 -0.75
C ASP A 109 -1.46 18.06 0.72
N ALA A 110 -1.20 16.80 1.01
CA ALA A 110 -1.19 16.27 2.37
C ALA A 110 0.21 16.41 3.03
N TRP A 111 0.89 17.56 2.86
CA TRP A 111 2.24 17.83 3.38
C TRP A 111 2.39 17.58 4.88
N TYR A 112 1.31 17.73 5.64
CA TYR A 112 1.24 17.59 7.10
C TYR A 112 1.15 16.15 7.59
N TRP A 113 1.07 15.15 6.72
CA TRP A 113 0.84 13.75 7.09
C TRP A 113 1.86 13.20 8.11
N ARG A 114 3.12 13.63 8.03
CA ARG A 114 4.16 13.22 8.98
C ARG A 114 3.87 13.71 10.39
N PHE A 115 3.35 14.92 10.52
CA PHE A 115 2.96 15.49 11.82
C PHE A 115 1.78 14.73 12.42
N VAL A 116 0.88 14.24 11.58
CA VAL A 116 -0.24 13.41 12.02
C VAL A 116 0.27 12.03 12.47
N GLU A 117 1.12 11.38 11.71
CA GLU A 117 1.63 10.04 12.01
C GLU A 117 2.55 10.02 13.25
N PHE A 118 3.47 10.97 13.33
CA PHE A 118 4.51 10.96 14.38
C PHE A 118 4.27 11.96 15.51
N GLY A 119 3.33 12.86 15.33
CA GLY A 119 3.12 13.97 16.25
C GLY A 119 4.16 15.08 16.10
N THR A 120 4.02 16.11 16.89
CA THR A 120 4.96 17.22 17.05
C THR A 120 5.03 17.61 18.53
N ARG A 121 5.94 18.51 18.90
CA ARG A 121 5.99 19.05 20.27
C ARG A 121 4.65 19.65 20.76
N LYS A 122 3.82 20.14 19.82
CA LYS A 122 2.53 20.80 20.11
C LYS A 122 1.29 19.95 19.77
N MET A 123 1.47 18.82 19.10
CA MET A 123 0.36 17.99 18.62
C MET A 123 0.63 16.51 18.92
N ARG A 124 -0.31 15.86 19.61
CA ARG A 124 -0.25 14.41 19.86
C ARG A 124 -0.29 13.63 18.54
N ALA A 125 0.53 12.61 18.42
CA ALA A 125 0.49 11.68 17.31
C ALA A 125 -0.88 10.99 17.18
N ARG A 126 -1.35 10.86 15.95
CA ARG A 126 -2.53 10.07 15.56
C ARG A 126 -2.13 9.14 14.42
N PRO A 127 -1.35 8.09 14.71
CA PRO A 127 -0.81 7.21 13.68
C PRO A 127 -1.95 6.47 12.97
N PHE A 128 -1.79 6.24 11.67
CA PHE A 128 -2.76 5.55 10.84
C PHE A 128 -2.09 4.56 9.88
N LEU A 129 -0.83 4.78 9.49
CA LEU A 129 -0.10 3.85 8.61
C LEU A 129 0.40 2.62 9.38
N ARG A 130 1.05 2.84 10.52
CA ARG A 130 1.57 1.73 11.34
C ARG A 130 0.44 0.86 11.90
N PRO A 131 -0.59 1.39 12.57
CA PRO A 131 -1.70 0.57 13.06
C PRO A 131 -2.45 -0.17 11.95
N ALA A 132 -2.59 0.43 10.76
CA ALA A 132 -3.21 -0.25 9.61
C ALA A 132 -2.40 -1.47 9.16
N LEU A 133 -1.07 -1.37 9.13
CA LEU A 133 -0.20 -2.50 8.81
C LEU A 133 -0.32 -3.61 9.87
N GLU A 134 -0.26 -3.25 11.16
CA GLU A 134 -0.34 -4.21 12.26
C GLU A 134 -1.69 -4.93 12.28
N ALA A 135 -2.80 -4.20 12.12
CA ALA A 135 -4.14 -4.75 12.13
C ALA A 135 -4.41 -5.69 10.94
N LYS A 136 -3.88 -5.36 9.75
CA LYS A 136 -4.22 -6.04 8.49
C LYS A 136 -3.11 -6.92 7.92
N ARG A 137 -1.99 -7.12 8.64
CA ARG A 137 -0.86 -7.91 8.10
C ARG A 137 -1.26 -9.33 7.71
N ARG A 138 -2.07 -10.02 8.52
CA ARG A 138 -2.52 -11.40 8.24
C ARG A 138 -3.45 -11.45 7.04
N GLU A 139 -4.42 -10.55 6.99
CA GLU A 139 -5.36 -10.43 5.87
C GLU A 139 -4.64 -10.06 4.57
N ALA A 140 -3.65 -9.16 4.64
CA ALA A 140 -2.83 -8.80 3.48
C ALA A 140 -2.04 -10.01 2.95
N VAL A 141 -1.43 -10.81 3.83
CA VAL A 141 -0.73 -12.05 3.43
C VAL A 141 -1.70 -13.06 2.82
N GLN A 142 -2.88 -13.22 3.39
CA GLN A 142 -3.89 -14.12 2.82
C GLN A 142 -4.32 -13.64 1.42
N ALA A 143 -4.60 -12.35 1.24
CA ALA A 143 -4.91 -11.78 -0.06
C ALA A 143 -3.77 -11.96 -1.09
N MET A 144 -2.51 -11.91 -0.63
CA MET A 144 -1.36 -12.22 -1.49
C MET A 144 -1.36 -13.69 -1.95
N LYS A 145 -1.60 -14.63 -1.02
CA LYS A 145 -1.65 -16.07 -1.32
C LYS A 145 -2.76 -16.38 -2.31
N ASP A 146 -3.97 -15.94 -2.03
CA ASP A 146 -5.15 -16.17 -2.86
C ASP A 146 -4.93 -15.65 -4.27
N ARG A 147 -4.44 -14.42 -4.39
CA ARG A 147 -4.17 -13.81 -5.70
C ARG A 147 -3.07 -14.50 -6.48
N LEU A 148 -2.06 -15.02 -5.79
CA LEU A 148 -0.97 -15.75 -6.43
C LEU A 148 -1.44 -17.12 -6.93
N SER A 149 -2.23 -17.85 -6.12
CA SER A 149 -2.84 -19.12 -6.50
C SER A 149 -3.73 -18.97 -7.74
N GLU A 150 -4.63 -17.99 -7.74
CA GLU A 150 -5.46 -17.68 -8.91
C GLU A 150 -4.66 -17.44 -10.17
N ARG A 151 -3.54 -16.71 -10.07
CA ARG A 151 -2.69 -16.43 -11.22
C ARG A 151 -1.94 -17.64 -11.73
N ILE A 152 -1.44 -18.50 -10.85
CA ILE A 152 -0.79 -19.75 -11.21
C ILE A 152 -1.78 -20.66 -11.96
N GLU A 153 -3.00 -20.80 -11.43
CA GLU A 153 -4.03 -21.61 -12.07
C GLU A 153 -4.44 -21.08 -13.44
N GLN A 154 -4.57 -19.75 -13.58
CA GLN A 154 -4.88 -19.12 -14.86
C GLN A 154 -3.80 -19.38 -15.90
N GLU A 155 -2.54 -19.25 -15.51
CA GLU A 155 -1.43 -19.47 -16.43
C GLU A 155 -1.26 -20.97 -16.76
N ALA A 156 -1.47 -21.85 -15.80
CA ALA A 156 -1.48 -23.30 -16.07
C ALA A 156 -2.57 -23.65 -17.10
N LYS A 157 -3.80 -23.15 -16.94
CA LYS A 157 -4.89 -23.34 -17.91
C LYS A 157 -4.53 -22.79 -19.30
N ASN A 158 -3.82 -21.66 -19.38
CA ASN A 158 -3.41 -21.06 -20.64
C ASN A 158 -2.33 -21.91 -21.35
N LEU A 159 -1.45 -22.58 -20.61
CA LEU A 159 -0.44 -23.47 -21.16
C LEU A 159 -1.05 -24.76 -21.74
N TYR A 160 -2.10 -25.31 -21.10
CA TYR A 160 -2.79 -26.50 -21.60
C TYR A 160 -3.77 -26.23 -22.76
N ARG A 161 -4.05 -24.95 -23.07
CA ARG A 161 -5.00 -24.57 -24.13
C ARG A 161 -4.32 -24.28 -25.48
N LYS A 162 -2.99 -24.34 -25.53
CA LYS A 162 -2.19 -24.24 -26.75
C LYS A 162 -1.76 -25.62 -27.24
#